data_d9a219b2bc6e2cef0e6f1cc3d19cda36
#
_entry.id   d9a219b2bc6e2cef0e6f1cc3d19cda36
#
_cell.length_a   1.000
_cell.length_b   1.000
_cell.length_c   1.000
_cell.angle_alpha   90.00
_cell.angle_beta   90.00
_cell.angle_gamma   90.00
#
_symmetry.space_group_name_H-M   'P 1'
#
loop_
_entity.id
_entity.type
_entity.pdbx_description
1 polymer ?
#
loop_
_entity_poly.entity_id
_entity_poly.type
_entity_poly.pdbx_seq_one_letter_code
_entity_poly.pdbx_strand_id
1 'polypeptide(L)'
;TINFSPITDKSVGDFDFSPSAVASSGLPVTFSSSDSLIAQVQGTVPNQTIKIRAAGTATITASQPGDTGFNAATSVTQNITVGYYNLQSDSFSGLRLWIDGNNLDGDTTEDLVTNASSITQWIDRSGNNNHPGQATNSNKPTYAANALNGMGVVRFTAAQSLNITSSNDFI
;
A
#
# COMPACT_ATOMS: atom_id res chain seq x y z
N THR A 1 2.30 -24.56 23.02
CA THR A 1 2.68 -24.16 21.64
C THR A 1 1.61 -23.27 21.04
N ILE A 2 2.01 -22.42 20.07
CA ILE A 2 1.10 -21.62 19.26
C ILE A 2 1.14 -22.15 17.83
N ASN A 3 -0.03 -22.37 17.24
CA ASN A 3 -0.17 -22.57 15.80
C ASN A 3 -0.67 -21.25 15.21
N PHE A 4 0.16 -20.58 14.39
CA PHE A 4 -0.15 -19.30 13.75
C PHE A 4 -0.19 -19.50 12.23
N SER A 5 -1.37 -19.37 11.65
CA SER A 5 -1.58 -19.53 10.22
C SER A 5 -0.79 -18.48 9.42
N PRO A 6 -0.25 -18.84 8.24
CA PRO A 6 0.38 -17.85 7.37
C PRO A 6 -0.54 -16.68 7.06
N ILE A 7 0.03 -15.48 7.04
CA ILE A 7 -0.66 -14.28 6.60
C ILE A 7 -0.37 -14.09 5.10
N THR A 8 -1.42 -13.93 4.31
CA THR A 8 -1.28 -13.61 2.89
C THR A 8 -0.89 -12.15 2.70
N ASP A 9 -0.13 -11.88 1.65
CA ASP A 9 0.20 -10.51 1.25
C ASP A 9 -1.07 -9.66 1.06
N LYS A 10 -0.94 -8.37 1.31
CA LYS A 10 -2.01 -7.39 1.30
C LYS A 10 -1.68 -6.22 0.40
N SER A 11 -2.69 -5.41 0.09
CA SER A 11 -2.52 -4.14 -0.60
C SER A 11 -3.03 -2.98 0.26
N VAL A 12 -2.45 -1.80 0.07
CA VAL A 12 -2.97 -0.58 0.70
C VAL A 12 -4.42 -0.38 0.28
N GLY A 13 -5.32 -0.24 1.27
CA GLY A 13 -6.76 -0.15 1.03
C GLY A 13 -7.53 -1.45 1.26
N ASP A 14 -6.85 -2.58 1.47
CA ASP A 14 -7.52 -3.81 1.89
C ASP A 14 -8.21 -3.62 3.24
N PHE A 15 -9.30 -4.39 3.43
CA PHE A 15 -10.03 -4.38 4.69
C PHE A 15 -9.19 -4.93 5.85
N ASP A 16 -9.48 -4.42 7.06
CA ASP A 16 -8.94 -4.97 8.29
C ASP A 16 -9.28 -6.47 8.39
N PHE A 17 -8.36 -7.26 8.92
CA PHE A 17 -8.57 -8.70 9.05
C PHE A 17 -8.14 -9.22 10.44
N SER A 18 -8.71 -10.33 10.85
CA SER A 18 -8.32 -11.03 12.07
C SER A 18 -7.25 -12.08 11.76
N PRO A 19 -6.06 -12.00 12.37
CA PRO A 19 -5.06 -13.06 12.23
C PRO A 19 -5.55 -14.33 12.93
N SER A 20 -5.20 -15.51 12.36
CA SER A 20 -5.62 -16.81 12.90
C SER A 20 -4.49 -17.49 13.65
N ALA A 21 -4.54 -17.49 14.97
CA ALA A 21 -3.61 -18.23 15.82
C ALA A 21 -4.32 -18.92 16.98
N VAL A 22 -3.90 -20.13 17.30
CA VAL A 22 -4.46 -20.94 18.40
C VAL A 22 -3.33 -21.47 19.28
N ALA A 23 -3.46 -21.27 20.59
CA ALA A 23 -2.56 -21.89 21.57
C ALA A 23 -3.07 -23.28 21.96
N SER A 24 -2.14 -24.24 22.16
CA SER A 24 -2.49 -25.60 22.60
C SER A 24 -3.11 -25.67 24.00
N SER A 25 -2.94 -24.60 24.79
CA SER A 25 -3.59 -24.44 26.11
C SER A 25 -5.06 -23.99 26.01
N GLY A 26 -5.52 -23.56 24.84
CA GLY A 26 -6.83 -22.91 24.68
C GLY A 26 -6.88 -21.47 25.18
N LEU A 27 -5.79 -20.95 25.78
CA LEU A 27 -5.73 -19.56 26.25
C LEU A 27 -5.66 -18.58 25.07
N PRO A 28 -6.21 -17.37 25.24
CA PRO A 28 -6.19 -16.36 24.21
C PRO A 28 -4.78 -15.99 23.74
N VAL A 29 -4.61 -15.80 22.44
CA VAL A 29 -3.37 -15.33 21.80
C VAL A 29 -3.44 -13.83 21.62
N THR A 30 -2.34 -13.15 21.88
CA THR A 30 -2.15 -11.69 21.68
C THR A 30 -1.26 -11.46 20.48
N PHE A 31 -1.58 -10.46 19.68
CA PHE A 31 -0.78 -10.07 18.52
C PHE A 31 -0.08 -8.73 18.72
N SER A 32 1.11 -8.61 18.13
CA SER A 32 1.84 -7.35 18.02
C SER A 32 2.46 -7.24 16.63
N SER A 33 2.73 -6.01 16.19
CA SER A 33 3.38 -5.71 14.91
C SER A 33 4.73 -5.05 15.14
N SER A 34 5.73 -5.39 14.33
CA SER A 34 7.04 -4.73 14.33
C SER A 34 6.97 -3.30 13.79
N ASP A 35 5.97 -3.01 12.94
CA ASP A 35 5.75 -1.68 12.38
C ASP A 35 4.24 -1.36 12.26
N SER A 36 3.78 -0.52 13.18
CA SER A 36 2.38 -0.08 13.23
C SER A 36 2.03 0.96 12.16
N LEU A 37 3.01 1.51 11.44
CA LEU A 37 2.78 2.40 10.30
C LEU A 37 2.44 1.61 9.03
N ILE A 38 2.86 0.35 8.95
CA ILE A 38 2.56 -0.55 7.84
C ILE A 38 1.33 -1.40 8.18
N ALA A 39 1.38 -2.13 9.30
CA ALA A 39 0.31 -3.03 9.75
C ALA A 39 0.05 -2.81 11.24
N GLN A 40 -1.05 -2.17 11.56
CA GLN A 40 -1.41 -1.81 12.95
C GLN A 40 -2.31 -2.85 13.57
N VAL A 41 -1.90 -3.43 14.70
CA VAL A 41 -2.79 -4.26 15.52
C VAL A 41 -3.75 -3.35 16.30
N GLN A 42 -5.04 -3.66 16.23
CA GLN A 42 -6.12 -2.92 16.88
C GLN A 42 -7.03 -3.87 17.68
N GLY A 43 -7.84 -3.28 18.54
CA GLY A 43 -8.80 -4.04 19.38
C GLY A 43 -8.13 -4.67 20.60
N THR A 44 -8.92 -5.44 21.32
CA THR A 44 -8.51 -6.13 22.55
C THR A 44 -8.62 -7.63 22.37
N VAL A 45 -7.79 -8.37 23.09
CA VAL A 45 -7.83 -9.84 23.14
C VAL A 45 -9.21 -10.29 23.63
N PRO A 46 -9.84 -11.29 23.00
CA PRO A 46 -9.35 -12.13 21.90
C PRO A 46 -9.66 -11.60 20.49
N ASN A 47 -10.28 -10.43 20.35
CA ASN A 47 -10.83 -9.91 19.10
C ASN A 47 -9.93 -8.87 18.47
N GLN A 48 -8.61 -9.12 18.42
CA GLN A 48 -7.68 -8.23 17.73
C GLN A 48 -7.78 -8.37 16.22
N THR A 49 -7.63 -7.23 15.52
CA THR A 49 -7.56 -7.13 14.05
C THR A 49 -6.27 -6.45 13.63
N ILE A 50 -5.88 -6.65 12.39
CA ILE A 50 -4.76 -5.96 11.76
C ILE A 50 -5.33 -5.01 10.71
N LYS A 51 -5.03 -3.72 10.88
CA LYS A 51 -5.32 -2.65 9.93
C LYS A 51 -4.14 -2.42 9.01
N ILE A 52 -4.37 -2.46 7.71
CA ILE A 52 -3.37 -2.11 6.69
C ILE A 52 -3.31 -0.58 6.56
N ARG A 53 -2.08 -0.01 6.63
CA ARG A 53 -1.89 1.44 6.66
C ARG A 53 -1.01 1.96 5.52
N ALA A 54 0.11 1.30 5.25
CA ALA A 54 1.06 1.71 4.22
C ALA A 54 1.70 0.48 3.58
N ALA A 55 2.28 0.66 2.40
CA ALA A 55 3.09 -0.36 1.75
C ALA A 55 4.41 -0.58 2.52
N GLY A 56 4.91 -1.80 2.47
CA GLY A 56 6.12 -2.23 3.18
C GLY A 56 5.98 -3.64 3.75
N THR A 57 6.91 -4.02 4.61
CA THR A 57 6.91 -5.33 5.27
C THR A 57 6.88 -5.15 6.78
N ALA A 58 6.00 -5.88 7.46
CA ALA A 58 5.97 -5.95 8.92
C ALA A 58 5.97 -7.41 9.38
N THR A 59 6.46 -7.65 10.59
CA THR A 59 6.39 -8.95 11.25
C THR A 59 5.29 -8.91 12.30
N ILE A 60 4.33 -9.81 12.19
CA ILE A 60 3.28 -10.01 13.18
C ILE A 60 3.71 -11.14 14.13
N THR A 61 3.72 -10.85 15.41
CA THR A 61 4.08 -11.80 16.47
C THR A 61 2.83 -12.23 17.23
N ALA A 62 2.61 -13.54 17.32
CA ALA A 62 1.60 -14.16 18.15
C ALA A 62 2.22 -14.62 19.47
N SER A 63 1.67 -14.19 20.59
CA SER A 63 2.19 -14.47 21.96
C SER A 63 1.07 -14.97 22.86
N GLN A 64 1.43 -15.82 23.84
CA GLN A 64 0.54 -16.32 24.88
C GLN A 64 1.34 -16.41 26.19
N PRO A 65 1.02 -15.57 27.20
CA PRO A 65 1.86 -15.42 28.40
C PRO A 65 1.70 -16.53 29.45
N GLY A 66 0.77 -17.46 29.25
CA GLY A 66 0.40 -18.45 30.27
C GLY A 66 -0.59 -17.93 31.30
N ASP A 67 -0.88 -18.78 32.26
CA ASP A 67 -1.67 -18.46 33.46
C ASP A 67 -1.24 -19.36 34.62
N THR A 68 -2.07 -19.50 35.66
CA THR A 68 -1.77 -20.37 36.81
C THR A 68 -1.70 -21.86 36.46
N GLY A 69 -2.29 -22.31 35.35
CA GLY A 69 -2.35 -23.69 34.91
C GLY A 69 -1.44 -24.01 33.72
N PHE A 70 -0.98 -23.02 33.00
CA PHE A 70 -0.16 -23.20 31.80
C PHE A 70 1.03 -22.24 31.75
N ASN A 71 2.21 -22.77 31.40
CA ASN A 71 3.36 -21.94 31.11
C ASN A 71 3.15 -21.10 29.82
N ALA A 72 3.89 -19.99 29.74
CA ALA A 72 3.94 -19.20 28.52
C ALA A 72 4.37 -20.05 27.32
N ALA A 73 3.73 -19.84 26.18
CA ALA A 73 4.11 -20.46 24.94
C ALA A 73 5.22 -19.65 24.24
N THR A 74 6.12 -20.35 23.54
CA THR A 74 7.07 -19.67 22.64
C THR A 74 6.28 -18.91 21.58
N SER A 75 6.61 -17.63 21.41
CA SER A 75 5.98 -16.77 20.40
C SER A 75 6.29 -17.26 19.00
N VAL A 76 5.33 -17.06 18.08
CA VAL A 76 5.45 -17.43 16.68
C VAL A 76 5.22 -16.18 15.82
N THR A 77 6.01 -16.04 14.76
CA THR A 77 5.96 -14.87 13.88
C THR A 77 5.50 -15.23 12.47
N GLN A 78 4.82 -14.29 11.81
CA GLN A 78 4.50 -14.31 10.39
C GLN A 78 4.84 -12.95 9.79
N ASN A 79 5.45 -12.95 8.60
CA ASN A 79 5.65 -11.72 7.86
C ASN A 79 4.39 -11.39 7.05
N ILE A 80 4.11 -10.11 6.94
CA ILE A 80 3.11 -9.56 6.03
C ILE A 80 3.80 -8.56 5.11
N THR A 81 3.65 -8.74 3.81
CA THR A 81 4.05 -7.77 2.80
C THR A 81 2.80 -7.02 2.35
N VAL A 82 2.86 -5.70 2.40
CA VAL A 82 1.81 -4.82 1.92
C VAL A 82 2.32 -4.11 0.69
N GLY A 83 1.71 -4.39 -0.46
CA GLY A 83 1.96 -3.69 -1.72
C GLY A 83 0.95 -2.58 -1.98
N TYR A 84 1.16 -1.82 -3.06
CA TYR A 84 0.09 -0.99 -3.61
C TYR A 84 -0.88 -1.87 -4.40
N TYR A 85 -2.14 -1.45 -4.43
CA TYR A 85 -3.13 -2.13 -5.25
C TYR A 85 -2.73 -2.00 -6.73
N ASN A 86 -2.27 -3.10 -7.29
CA ASN A 86 -1.91 -3.11 -8.71
C ASN A 86 -3.19 -3.30 -9.54
N LEU A 87 -3.81 -2.18 -9.91
CA LEU A 87 -4.91 -2.19 -10.88
C LEU A 87 -4.31 -2.61 -12.23
N GLN A 88 -4.45 -3.88 -12.59
CA GLN A 88 -4.09 -4.31 -13.93
C GLN A 88 -5.15 -3.83 -14.91
N SER A 89 -4.74 -3.37 -16.10
CA SER A 89 -5.66 -2.92 -17.15
C SER A 89 -6.73 -3.97 -17.50
N ASP A 90 -6.39 -5.24 -17.34
CA ASP A 90 -7.26 -6.39 -17.62
C ASP A 90 -8.42 -6.54 -16.60
N SER A 91 -8.30 -5.88 -15.44
CA SER A 91 -9.34 -5.91 -14.38
C SER A 91 -10.50 -4.97 -14.63
N PHE A 92 -10.33 -4.00 -15.53
CA PHE A 92 -11.34 -2.96 -15.81
C PHE A 92 -11.57 -2.81 -17.32
N SER A 93 -12.63 -3.43 -17.80
CA SER A 93 -13.06 -3.22 -19.19
C SER A 93 -13.38 -1.75 -19.42
N GLY A 94 -12.71 -1.15 -20.42
CA GLY A 94 -12.90 0.26 -20.78
C GLY A 94 -12.06 1.27 -20.01
N LEU A 95 -11.10 0.84 -19.19
CA LEU A 95 -10.13 1.75 -18.57
C LEU A 95 -9.32 2.46 -19.68
N ARG A 96 -9.40 3.80 -19.74
CA ARG A 96 -8.74 4.60 -20.79
C ARG A 96 -7.50 5.33 -20.31
N LEU A 97 -7.43 5.63 -19.04
CA LEU A 97 -6.32 6.32 -18.40
C LEU A 97 -6.17 5.84 -16.95
N TRP A 98 -4.97 5.49 -16.57
CA TRP A 98 -4.62 5.22 -15.19
C TRP A 98 -3.27 5.85 -14.85
N ILE A 99 -3.28 6.87 -14.00
CA ILE A 99 -2.10 7.55 -13.50
C ILE A 99 -2.02 7.39 -11.99
N ASP A 100 -0.79 7.22 -11.48
CA ASP A 100 -0.51 6.96 -10.07
C ASP A 100 0.52 7.95 -9.55
N GLY A 101 0.19 8.70 -8.49
CA GLY A 101 1.07 9.69 -7.88
C GLY A 101 2.33 9.12 -7.22
N ASN A 102 2.33 7.85 -6.89
CA ASN A 102 3.50 7.17 -6.34
C ASN A 102 4.33 6.43 -7.40
N ASN A 103 3.88 6.45 -8.65
CA ASN A 103 4.54 5.75 -9.74
C ASN A 103 4.35 6.55 -11.04
N LEU A 104 5.23 7.52 -11.25
CA LEU A 104 5.17 8.42 -12.39
C LEU A 104 5.70 7.80 -13.67
N ASP A 105 6.64 6.86 -13.58
CA ASP A 105 7.29 6.20 -14.72
C ASP A 105 6.64 4.87 -15.14
N GLY A 106 5.66 4.38 -14.35
CA GLY A 106 4.87 3.21 -14.69
C GLY A 106 5.56 1.86 -14.47
N ASP A 107 6.72 1.83 -13.82
CA ASP A 107 7.41 0.58 -13.50
C ASP A 107 6.77 -0.17 -12.31
N THR A 108 7.44 -1.17 -11.75
CA THR A 108 6.92 -1.98 -10.64
C THR A 108 7.32 -1.46 -9.26
N THR A 109 8.13 -0.41 -9.21
CA THR A 109 8.63 0.21 -7.97
C THR A 109 7.99 1.56 -7.74
N GLU A 110 8.05 2.05 -6.50
CA GLU A 110 7.65 3.41 -6.20
C GLU A 110 8.73 4.39 -6.65
N ASP A 111 8.28 5.49 -7.24
CA ASP A 111 9.17 6.59 -7.57
C ASP A 111 9.76 7.23 -6.31
N LEU A 112 11.06 7.16 -6.19
CA LEU A 112 11.83 8.03 -5.29
C LEU A 112 12.04 9.40 -5.94
N VAL A 113 11.00 9.96 -6.55
CA VAL A 113 11.09 11.27 -7.21
C VAL A 113 11.40 12.33 -6.17
N THR A 114 12.43 13.12 -6.45
CA THR A 114 12.81 14.20 -5.56
C THR A 114 11.68 15.22 -5.45
N ASN A 115 11.35 15.62 -4.24
CA ASN A 115 10.35 16.65 -3.98
C ASN A 115 10.66 17.92 -4.79
N ALA A 116 9.65 18.52 -5.39
CA ALA A 116 9.72 19.67 -6.29
C ALA A 116 10.33 19.40 -7.67
N SER A 117 10.55 18.15 -8.07
CA SER A 117 10.94 17.82 -9.44
C SER A 117 9.87 18.20 -10.46
N SER A 118 10.26 18.76 -11.61
CA SER A 118 9.36 19.06 -12.71
C SER A 118 8.94 17.79 -13.45
N ILE A 119 7.66 17.60 -13.67
CA ILE A 119 7.11 16.43 -14.34
C ILE A 119 7.00 16.70 -15.84
N THR A 120 7.79 15.97 -16.62
CA THR A 120 7.76 16.02 -18.09
C THR A 120 6.68 15.13 -18.66
N GLN A 121 6.50 13.96 -18.07
CA GLN A 121 5.50 12.97 -18.48
C GLN A 121 5.05 12.18 -17.26
N TRP A 122 3.81 11.72 -17.27
CA TRP A 122 3.25 10.80 -16.31
C TRP A 122 2.78 9.55 -17.05
N ILE A 123 3.28 8.39 -16.68
CA ILE A 123 2.98 7.18 -17.44
C ILE A 123 1.56 6.69 -17.15
N ASP A 124 0.80 6.50 -18.21
CA ASP A 124 -0.50 5.83 -18.19
C ASP A 124 -0.30 4.32 -18.05
N ARG A 125 -0.82 3.76 -16.99
CA ARG A 125 -0.75 2.33 -16.67
C ARG A 125 -1.96 1.55 -17.18
N SER A 126 -2.89 2.18 -17.89
CA SER A 126 -4.08 1.52 -18.45
C SER A 126 -3.75 0.58 -19.62
N GLY A 127 -2.54 0.66 -20.16
CA GLY A 127 -2.13 -0.07 -21.38
C GLY A 127 -2.49 0.64 -22.70
N ASN A 128 -3.17 1.80 -22.64
CA ASN A 128 -3.59 2.53 -23.85
C ASN A 128 -2.57 3.57 -24.34
N ASN A 129 -1.42 3.72 -23.64
CA ASN A 129 -0.38 4.69 -23.96
C ASN A 129 -0.83 6.17 -23.99
N ASN A 130 -1.83 6.51 -23.20
CA ASN A 130 -2.36 7.87 -23.08
C ASN A 130 -1.54 8.70 -22.08
N HIS A 131 -0.22 8.68 -22.20
CA HIS A 131 0.71 9.32 -21.27
C HIS A 131 0.54 10.86 -21.27
N PRO A 132 0.04 11.49 -20.19
CA PRO A 132 0.02 12.94 -20.10
C PRO A 132 1.43 13.50 -20.07
N GLY A 133 1.72 14.52 -20.89
CA GLY A 133 3.07 15.10 -20.97
C GLY A 133 3.08 16.61 -21.15
N GLN A 134 4.25 17.22 -20.86
CA GLN A 134 4.50 18.65 -21.05
C GLN A 134 5.96 18.89 -21.44
N ALA A 135 6.19 19.39 -22.65
CA ALA A 135 7.51 19.70 -23.17
C ALA A 135 8.05 21.06 -22.70
N THR A 136 7.15 22.04 -22.47
CA THR A 136 7.54 23.41 -22.09
C THR A 136 7.86 23.50 -20.62
N ASN A 137 9.10 23.79 -20.25
CA ASN A 137 9.58 23.77 -18.86
C ASN A 137 8.76 24.66 -17.91
N SER A 138 8.37 25.86 -18.35
CA SER A 138 7.56 26.78 -17.53
C SER A 138 6.15 26.26 -17.20
N ASN A 139 5.65 25.31 -17.99
CA ASN A 139 4.30 24.77 -17.87
C ASN A 139 4.25 23.38 -17.23
N LYS A 140 5.42 22.83 -16.86
CA LYS A 140 5.48 21.52 -16.17
C LYS A 140 4.98 21.64 -14.74
N PRO A 141 4.09 20.75 -14.31
CA PRO A 141 3.74 20.64 -12.90
C PRO A 141 4.92 20.07 -12.09
N THR A 142 4.80 20.13 -10.78
CA THR A 142 5.84 19.65 -9.86
C THR A 142 5.35 18.50 -9.01
N TYR A 143 6.25 17.58 -8.71
CA TYR A 143 5.98 16.50 -7.76
C TYR A 143 6.13 17.01 -6.32
N ALA A 144 5.23 16.58 -5.44
CA ALA A 144 5.31 16.81 -4.00
C ALA A 144 5.21 15.47 -3.26
N ALA A 145 6.33 15.01 -2.73
CA ALA A 145 6.41 13.79 -1.95
C ALA A 145 5.66 13.94 -0.61
N ASN A 146 5.05 12.86 -0.14
CA ASN A 146 4.35 12.79 1.16
C ASN A 146 3.31 13.91 1.38
N ALA A 147 2.74 14.45 0.32
CA ALA A 147 1.91 15.66 0.40
C ALA A 147 0.46 15.38 0.81
N LEU A 148 -0.05 14.17 0.59
CA LEU A 148 -1.41 13.79 0.94
C LEU A 148 -1.42 12.38 1.56
N ASN A 149 -1.64 12.28 2.87
CA ASN A 149 -1.69 11.02 3.61
C ASN A 149 -0.46 10.12 3.40
N GLY A 150 0.73 10.72 3.27
CA GLY A 150 1.97 9.98 3.02
C GLY A 150 2.21 9.62 1.55
N MET A 151 1.29 9.95 0.65
CA MET A 151 1.41 9.70 -0.78
C MET A 151 1.98 10.89 -1.53
N GLY A 152 2.67 10.61 -2.63
CA GLY A 152 3.12 11.61 -3.59
C GLY A 152 1.96 12.18 -4.40
N VAL A 153 2.04 13.46 -4.74
CA VAL A 153 1.05 14.12 -5.61
C VAL A 153 1.74 14.99 -6.65
N VAL A 154 1.09 15.19 -7.79
CA VAL A 154 1.50 16.15 -8.80
C VAL A 154 0.73 17.45 -8.55
N ARG A 155 1.45 18.56 -8.35
CA ARG A 155 0.88 19.89 -8.12
C ARG A 155 0.92 20.72 -9.38
N PHE A 156 -0.21 21.35 -9.68
CA PHE A 156 -0.37 22.28 -10.77
C PHE A 156 -0.57 23.70 -10.22
N THR A 157 0.09 24.69 -10.84
CA THR A 157 -0.17 26.12 -10.65
C THR A 157 -0.83 26.69 -11.91
N ALA A 158 -1.27 27.95 -11.89
CA ALA A 158 -2.21 28.52 -12.87
C ALA A 158 -1.86 28.35 -14.36
N ALA A 159 -0.59 28.20 -14.73
CA ALA A 159 -0.16 28.01 -16.12
C ALA A 159 0.32 26.59 -16.44
N GLN A 160 0.27 25.67 -15.47
CA GLN A 160 0.82 24.34 -15.62
C GLN A 160 -0.23 23.36 -16.13
N SER A 161 0.21 22.43 -16.98
CA SER A 161 -0.66 21.40 -17.55
C SER A 161 0.14 20.16 -17.92
N LEU A 162 -0.56 19.02 -17.99
CA LEU A 162 -0.11 17.84 -18.74
C LEU A 162 -1.15 17.57 -19.81
N ASN A 163 -0.70 17.35 -21.03
CA ASN A 163 -1.56 17.16 -22.18
C ASN A 163 -1.43 15.73 -22.71
N ILE A 164 -2.54 15.12 -23.06
CA ILE A 164 -2.58 13.87 -23.81
C ILE A 164 -2.67 14.23 -25.27
N THR A 165 -1.63 13.92 -26.06
CA THR A 165 -1.51 14.34 -27.47
C THR A 165 -2.11 13.33 -28.45
N SER A 166 -2.54 12.18 -27.98
CA SER A 166 -3.21 11.20 -28.83
C SER A 166 -4.43 10.65 -28.11
N SER A 167 -5.56 10.72 -28.67
CA SER A 167 -6.35 9.58 -29.05
C SER A 167 -7.80 9.94 -29.30
N ASN A 168 -8.33 9.30 -30.27
CA ASN A 168 -9.76 9.13 -30.52
C ASN A 168 -10.47 8.34 -29.39
N ASP A 169 -9.75 8.00 -28.31
CA ASP A 169 -10.22 7.05 -27.30
C ASP A 169 -10.95 7.68 -26.10
N PHE A 170 -10.98 9.02 -26.05
CA PHE A 170 -11.74 9.76 -25.02
C PHE A 170 -13.09 10.30 -25.51
N ILE A 171 -13.52 9.91 -26.72
CA ILE A 171 -14.80 10.32 -27.32
C ILE A 171 -15.83 9.20 -27.17
#